data_a983610d99d3db10083e93f86603df5b
#
_entry.id   a983610d99d3db10083e93f86603df5b
#
_cell.length_a   1.000
_cell.length_b   1.000
_cell.length_c   1.000
_cell.angle_alpha   90.00
_cell.angle_beta   90.00
_cell.angle_gamma   90.00
#
_symmetry.space_group_name_H-M   'P 1'
#
loop_
_entity.id
_entity.type
_entity.pdbx_description
1 polymer ?
#
loop_
_entity_poly.entity_id
_entity_poly.type
_entity_poly.pdbx_seq_one_letter_code
_entity_poly.pdbx_strand_id
1 'polypeptide(L)'
;MSLNFVRSVLNYLHLDLTKNLEYDRLTKAIMKQCIHPNSNCIDVGCHKGELLDVMLAHSPKGTHFAFEPLPHLFDQLKVKYKEKATVYPYALSDVTGTSTFQYVKNAPAYSGIQKRKYAMETPDIEQISVELKTLDGLIPPDVKIDFIKIDVEGGEFGVLKGGKQLLKKYKPVVIFESGLGASDYYGTKPGELFQFLSAEIGLQISTLKSFIKNKGPLTQTEFEAHFNNNTEYYFIAYARS
;
A
#
# COMPACT_ATOMS: atom_id res chain seq x y z
N MET A 1 -19.48 -0.42 -22.88
CA MET A 1 -19.36 0.41 -21.66
C MET A 1 -18.07 -0.02 -20.97
N SER A 2 -17.10 0.87 -20.72
CA SER A 2 -15.83 0.42 -20.14
C SER A 2 -16.01 0.03 -18.66
N LEU A 3 -15.29 -0.98 -18.20
CA LEU A 3 -15.33 -1.48 -16.83
C LEU A 3 -15.05 -0.34 -15.82
N ASN A 4 -14.18 0.60 -16.21
CA ASN A 4 -13.84 1.79 -15.42
C ASN A 4 -15.01 2.76 -15.24
N PHE A 5 -15.90 2.88 -16.26
CA PHE A 5 -17.09 3.71 -16.15
C PHE A 5 -18.11 3.10 -15.16
N VAL A 6 -18.34 1.78 -15.25
CA VAL A 6 -19.23 1.08 -14.29
C VAL A 6 -18.69 1.19 -12.87
N ARG A 7 -17.39 0.99 -12.66
CA ARG A 7 -16.73 1.16 -11.36
C ARG A 7 -16.88 2.60 -10.82
N SER A 8 -16.71 3.61 -11.67
CA SER A 8 -16.91 5.02 -11.30
C SER A 8 -18.35 5.32 -10.88
N VAL A 9 -19.34 4.78 -11.61
CA VAL A 9 -20.76 4.94 -11.28
C VAL A 9 -21.11 4.25 -9.97
N LEU A 10 -20.63 3.04 -9.73
CA LEU A 10 -20.85 2.29 -8.48
C LEU A 10 -20.22 3.02 -7.28
N ASN A 11 -19.01 3.54 -7.43
CA ASN A 11 -18.35 4.36 -6.40
C ASN A 11 -19.12 5.67 -6.12
N TYR A 12 -19.65 6.33 -7.14
CA TYR A 12 -20.46 7.54 -6.99
C TYR A 12 -21.77 7.27 -6.24
N LEU A 13 -22.42 6.12 -6.51
CA LEU A 13 -23.65 5.71 -5.85
C LEU A 13 -23.42 5.05 -4.49
N HIS A 14 -22.18 4.94 -4.02
CA HIS A 14 -21.77 4.20 -2.81
C HIS A 14 -22.28 2.74 -2.77
N LEU A 15 -22.41 2.11 -3.94
CA LEU A 15 -22.80 0.72 -4.09
C LEU A 15 -21.55 -0.17 -4.11
N ASP A 16 -21.07 -0.52 -2.94
CA ASP A 16 -19.89 -1.39 -2.77
C ASP A 16 -20.30 -2.86 -3.02
N LEU A 17 -20.31 -3.29 -4.28
CA LEU A 17 -20.66 -4.67 -4.66
C LEU A 17 -19.58 -5.69 -4.28
N THR A 18 -18.36 -5.24 -4.01
CA THR A 18 -17.25 -6.05 -3.52
C THR A 18 -16.48 -5.32 -2.42
N LYS A 19 -15.79 -6.07 -1.54
CA LYS A 19 -14.92 -5.48 -0.53
C LYS A 19 -13.83 -4.58 -1.12
N ASN A 20 -13.29 -4.93 -2.30
CA ASN A 20 -12.26 -4.12 -2.95
C ASN A 20 -12.80 -2.74 -3.35
N LEU A 21 -14.04 -2.65 -3.85
CA LEU A 21 -14.68 -1.35 -4.14
C LEU A 21 -14.90 -0.53 -2.87
N GLU A 22 -15.30 -1.18 -1.77
CA GLU A 22 -15.42 -0.53 -0.46
C GLU A 22 -14.05 0.02 -0.02
N TYR A 23 -12.98 -0.77 -0.08
CA TYR A 23 -11.63 -0.31 0.30
C TYR A 23 -11.12 0.82 -0.56
N ASP A 24 -11.32 0.77 -1.89
CA ASP A 24 -10.98 1.87 -2.80
C ASP A 24 -11.66 3.18 -2.39
N ARG A 25 -12.96 3.12 -2.08
CA ARG A 25 -13.74 4.28 -1.64
C ARG A 25 -13.27 4.80 -0.29
N LEU A 26 -13.07 3.90 0.69
CA LEU A 26 -12.60 4.26 2.02
C LEU A 26 -11.18 4.84 1.98
N THR A 27 -10.28 4.26 1.19
CA THR A 27 -8.92 4.77 0.98
C THR A 27 -8.94 6.20 0.44
N LYS A 28 -9.74 6.47 -0.60
CA LYS A 28 -9.87 7.83 -1.16
C LYS A 28 -10.48 8.81 -0.16
N ALA A 29 -11.45 8.37 0.67
CA ALA A 29 -12.03 9.19 1.72
C ALA A 29 -10.99 9.55 2.81
N ILE A 30 -10.15 8.59 3.22
CA ILE A 30 -9.04 8.82 4.16
C ILE A 30 -7.99 9.74 3.55
N MET A 31 -7.61 9.54 2.29
CA MET A 31 -6.67 10.43 1.60
C MET A 31 -7.17 11.87 1.60
N LYS A 32 -8.45 12.09 1.30
CA LYS A 32 -9.08 13.42 1.36
C LYS A 32 -9.05 14.04 2.76
N GLN A 33 -9.15 13.22 3.82
CA GLN A 33 -9.13 13.68 5.21
C GLN A 33 -7.70 13.99 5.70
N CYS A 34 -6.70 13.16 5.28
CA CYS A 34 -5.36 13.18 5.86
C CYS A 34 -4.31 13.88 5.00
N ILE A 35 -4.54 14.03 3.69
CA ILE A 35 -3.59 14.66 2.77
C ILE A 35 -3.96 16.14 2.62
N HIS A 36 -3.00 17.01 2.90
CA HIS A 36 -3.09 18.46 2.79
C HIS A 36 -2.22 18.98 1.63
N PRO A 37 -2.39 20.25 1.17
CA PRO A 37 -1.72 20.76 -0.02
C PRO A 37 -0.19 20.67 -0.06
N ASN A 38 0.46 20.53 1.09
CA ASN A 38 1.93 20.41 1.21
C ASN A 38 2.36 19.04 1.75
N SER A 39 1.47 18.04 1.84
CA SER A 39 1.81 16.71 2.35
C SER A 39 2.72 15.96 1.39
N ASN A 40 3.76 15.32 1.90
CA ASN A 40 4.60 14.43 1.11
C ASN A 40 4.07 13.00 1.21
N CYS A 41 3.86 12.35 0.06
CA CYS A 41 3.20 11.05 0.01
C CYS A 41 4.07 10.00 -0.69
N ILE A 42 3.88 8.75 -0.28
CA ILE A 42 4.50 7.59 -0.90
C ILE A 42 3.41 6.62 -1.35
N ASP A 43 3.51 6.11 -2.60
CA ASP A 43 2.66 5.07 -3.17
C ASP A 43 3.53 3.84 -3.51
N VAL A 44 3.44 2.78 -2.72
CA VAL A 44 4.21 1.55 -2.88
C VAL A 44 3.35 0.48 -3.54
N GLY A 45 3.79 -0.01 -4.70
CA GLY A 45 2.97 -0.84 -5.59
C GLY A 45 1.94 0.03 -6.33
N CYS A 46 2.41 1.12 -6.93
CA CYS A 46 1.52 2.14 -7.50
C CYS A 46 0.80 1.70 -8.79
N HIS A 47 1.17 0.56 -9.39
CA HIS A 47 0.54 -0.03 -10.57
C HIS A 47 0.37 1.00 -11.70
N LYS A 48 -0.85 1.45 -12.02
CA LYS A 48 -1.15 2.49 -13.05
C LYS A 48 -1.15 3.91 -12.48
N GLY A 49 -0.88 4.08 -11.20
CA GLY A 49 -0.79 5.37 -10.53
C GLY A 49 -2.15 6.01 -10.21
N GLU A 50 -3.23 5.20 -10.10
CA GLU A 50 -4.58 5.76 -9.81
C GLU A 50 -4.62 6.46 -8.45
N LEU A 51 -3.97 5.91 -7.42
CA LEU A 51 -3.89 6.54 -6.11
C LEU A 51 -2.85 7.65 -6.05
N LEU A 52 -1.76 7.55 -6.82
CA LEU A 52 -0.80 8.64 -6.97
C LEU A 52 -1.46 9.87 -7.60
N ASP A 53 -2.37 9.72 -8.58
CA ASP A 53 -3.16 10.83 -9.12
C ASP A 53 -4.00 11.52 -8.04
N VAL A 54 -4.58 10.74 -7.11
CA VAL A 54 -5.35 11.28 -5.97
C VAL A 54 -4.43 12.02 -4.98
N MET A 55 -3.23 11.47 -4.68
CA MET A 55 -2.23 12.13 -3.83
C MET A 55 -1.83 13.48 -4.41
N LEU A 56 -1.47 13.52 -5.70
CA LEU A 56 -1.10 14.74 -6.41
C LEU A 56 -2.23 15.79 -6.45
N ALA A 57 -3.48 15.34 -6.60
CA ALA A 57 -4.63 16.24 -6.61
C ALA A 57 -4.86 16.90 -5.24
N HIS A 58 -4.66 16.17 -4.13
CA HIS A 58 -4.81 16.71 -2.79
C HIS A 58 -3.59 17.46 -2.28
N SER A 59 -2.39 17.09 -2.74
CA SER A 59 -1.12 17.71 -2.33
C SER A 59 -0.28 18.16 -3.53
N PRO A 60 -0.71 19.20 -4.26
CA PRO A 60 -0.01 19.69 -5.45
C PRO A 60 1.33 20.37 -5.16
N LYS A 61 1.64 20.68 -3.89
CA LYS A 61 2.89 21.30 -3.45
C LYS A 61 3.81 20.35 -2.67
N GLY A 62 3.36 19.11 -2.46
CA GLY A 62 4.14 18.08 -1.78
C GLY A 62 5.18 17.44 -2.68
N THR A 63 6.12 16.74 -2.06
CA THR A 63 7.06 15.85 -2.73
C THR A 63 6.51 14.43 -2.70
N HIS A 64 6.40 13.79 -3.85
CA HIS A 64 5.79 12.47 -3.95
C HIS A 64 6.76 11.44 -4.52
N PHE A 65 6.67 10.23 -3.98
CA PHE A 65 7.45 9.07 -4.39
C PHE A 65 6.53 7.91 -4.74
N ALA A 66 6.89 7.16 -5.77
CA ALA A 66 6.13 5.98 -6.18
C ALA A 66 7.07 4.83 -6.52
N PHE A 67 6.64 3.61 -6.28
CA PHE A 67 7.42 2.39 -6.50
C PHE A 67 6.61 1.39 -7.30
N GLU A 68 7.17 0.96 -8.45
CA GLU A 68 6.55 -0.02 -9.34
C GLU A 68 7.64 -0.88 -10.00
N PRO A 69 7.79 -2.16 -9.59
CA PRO A 69 8.86 -3.00 -10.10
C PRO A 69 8.63 -3.56 -11.51
N LEU A 70 7.39 -3.55 -12.04
CA LEU A 70 7.11 -4.04 -13.39
C LEU A 70 7.61 -3.05 -14.45
N PRO A 71 8.60 -3.44 -15.31
CA PRO A 71 9.27 -2.49 -16.21
C PRO A 71 8.32 -1.70 -17.11
N HIS A 72 7.33 -2.38 -17.71
CA HIS A 72 6.38 -1.73 -18.62
C HIS A 72 5.46 -0.71 -17.93
N LEU A 73 5.10 -0.93 -16.65
CA LEU A 73 4.34 0.03 -15.85
C LEU A 73 5.22 1.16 -15.38
N PHE A 74 6.43 0.86 -14.90
CA PHE A 74 7.39 1.87 -14.52
C PHE A 74 7.67 2.87 -15.65
N ASP A 75 7.92 2.38 -16.89
CA ASP A 75 8.19 3.25 -18.03
C ASP A 75 7.01 4.20 -18.33
N GLN A 76 5.78 3.71 -18.25
CA GLN A 76 4.57 4.53 -18.41
C GLN A 76 4.44 5.57 -17.29
N LEU A 77 4.66 5.16 -16.04
CA LEU A 77 4.57 6.04 -14.88
C LEU A 77 5.65 7.12 -14.88
N LYS A 78 6.89 6.75 -15.24
CA LYS A 78 8.01 7.68 -15.36
C LYS A 78 7.72 8.82 -16.35
N VAL A 79 7.07 8.49 -17.47
CA VAL A 79 6.65 9.51 -18.46
C VAL A 79 5.49 10.34 -17.90
N LYS A 80 4.46 9.68 -17.35
CA LYS A 80 3.24 10.35 -16.83
C LYS A 80 3.54 11.34 -15.71
N TYR A 81 4.50 11.01 -14.83
CA TYR A 81 4.77 11.78 -13.60
C TYR A 81 6.12 12.51 -13.61
N LYS A 82 6.75 12.69 -14.79
CA LYS A 82 8.12 13.20 -14.96
C LYS A 82 8.52 14.38 -14.06
N GLU A 83 7.63 15.34 -13.83
CA GLU A 83 7.90 16.53 -13.01
C GLU A 83 6.99 16.64 -11.77
N LYS A 84 6.23 15.58 -11.48
CA LYS A 84 5.22 15.60 -10.44
C LYS A 84 5.54 14.65 -9.28
N ALA A 85 6.25 13.56 -9.56
CA ALA A 85 6.64 12.58 -8.57
C ALA A 85 7.91 11.86 -9.02
N THR A 86 8.70 11.39 -8.05
CA THR A 86 9.83 10.50 -8.32
C THR A 86 9.34 9.06 -8.36
N VAL A 87 9.43 8.42 -9.52
CA VAL A 87 9.04 7.01 -9.70
C VAL A 87 10.28 6.14 -9.72
N TYR A 88 10.27 5.05 -8.96
CA TYR A 88 11.37 4.08 -8.85
C TYR A 88 10.97 2.70 -9.37
N PRO A 89 11.88 1.99 -10.09
CA PRO A 89 11.64 0.65 -10.63
C PRO A 89 11.99 -0.46 -9.62
N TYR A 90 11.74 -0.24 -8.34
CA TYR A 90 12.17 -1.15 -7.28
C TYR A 90 10.98 -1.81 -6.58
N ALA A 91 11.15 -3.08 -6.22
CA ALA A 91 10.33 -3.69 -5.19
C ALA A 91 10.89 -3.31 -3.82
N LEU A 92 10.03 -2.91 -2.89
CA LEU A 92 10.46 -2.55 -1.54
C LEU A 92 10.40 -3.75 -0.61
N SER A 93 11.39 -3.83 0.30
CA SER A 93 11.51 -4.89 1.30
C SER A 93 12.30 -4.36 2.52
N ASP A 94 12.59 -5.24 3.49
CA ASP A 94 13.48 -4.98 4.63
C ASP A 94 14.96 -5.19 4.31
N VAL A 95 15.28 -5.65 3.09
CA VAL A 95 16.64 -5.88 2.61
C VAL A 95 16.88 -5.25 1.24
N THR A 96 18.14 -4.97 0.93
CA THR A 96 18.59 -4.55 -0.40
C THR A 96 19.22 -5.73 -1.13
N GLY A 97 18.93 -5.87 -2.42
CA GLY A 97 19.47 -6.96 -3.25
C GLY A 97 18.67 -7.16 -4.51
N THR A 98 18.55 -8.41 -4.93
CA THR A 98 17.79 -8.83 -6.12
C THR A 98 16.89 -10.00 -5.73
N SER A 99 15.69 -10.05 -6.28
CA SER A 99 14.75 -11.16 -6.06
C SER A 99 14.08 -11.57 -7.36
N THR A 100 13.58 -12.81 -7.38
CA THR A 100 12.60 -13.24 -8.38
C THR A 100 11.25 -12.60 -8.07
N PHE A 101 10.56 -12.14 -9.10
CA PHE A 101 9.24 -11.53 -9.02
C PHE A 101 8.27 -12.29 -9.92
N GLN A 102 7.13 -12.68 -9.40
CA GLN A 102 6.09 -13.41 -10.11
C GLN A 102 5.22 -12.41 -10.86
N TYR A 103 5.53 -12.17 -12.13
CA TYR A 103 4.74 -11.29 -12.99
C TYR A 103 3.54 -12.05 -13.55
N VAL A 104 2.34 -11.68 -13.15
CA VAL A 104 1.07 -12.24 -13.63
C VAL A 104 0.62 -11.44 -14.85
N LYS A 105 0.99 -11.88 -16.09
CA LYS A 105 0.79 -11.10 -17.31
C LYS A 105 -0.67 -10.75 -17.61
N ASN A 106 -1.58 -11.68 -17.33
CA ASN A 106 -3.03 -11.49 -17.53
C ASN A 106 -3.73 -10.76 -16.38
N ALA A 107 -3.02 -10.46 -15.27
CA ALA A 107 -3.51 -9.66 -14.16
C ALA A 107 -2.33 -9.04 -13.37
N PRO A 108 -1.66 -8.01 -13.92
CA PRO A 108 -0.45 -7.43 -13.32
C PRO A 108 -0.59 -6.97 -11.87
N ALA A 109 -1.79 -6.57 -11.45
CA ALA A 109 -2.07 -6.18 -10.07
C ALA A 109 -1.85 -7.29 -9.03
N TYR A 110 -1.83 -8.57 -9.44
CA TYR A 110 -1.55 -9.71 -8.56
C TYR A 110 -0.07 -10.12 -8.54
N SER A 111 0.81 -9.33 -9.14
CA SER A 111 2.25 -9.65 -9.24
C SER A 111 2.95 -9.33 -7.92
N GLY A 112 3.88 -10.20 -7.49
CA GLY A 112 4.58 -10.05 -6.22
C GLY A 112 5.87 -10.88 -6.14
N ILE A 113 6.66 -10.71 -5.09
CA ILE A 113 7.90 -11.46 -4.87
C ILE A 113 7.61 -12.94 -4.65
N GLN A 114 6.55 -13.27 -3.91
CA GLN A 114 6.15 -14.65 -3.63
C GLN A 114 5.00 -15.10 -4.52
N LYS A 115 4.96 -16.38 -4.85
CA LYS A 115 3.72 -17.01 -5.36
C LYS A 115 2.65 -16.93 -4.27
N ARG A 116 1.42 -16.61 -4.66
CA ARG A 116 0.27 -16.56 -3.76
C ARG A 116 -0.92 -17.32 -4.36
N LYS A 117 -2.02 -17.40 -3.63
CA LYS A 117 -3.28 -17.88 -4.17
C LYS A 117 -3.87 -16.80 -5.09
N TYR A 118 -4.03 -17.13 -6.35
CA TYR A 118 -4.65 -16.22 -7.34
C TYR A 118 -6.15 -16.48 -7.42
N ALA A 119 -6.93 -15.41 -7.58
CA ALA A 119 -8.39 -15.51 -7.73
C ALA A 119 -8.84 -16.02 -9.11
N MET A 120 -7.90 -16.37 -9.99
CA MET A 120 -8.13 -16.89 -11.34
C MET A 120 -7.65 -18.33 -11.48
N GLU A 121 -8.33 -19.12 -12.32
CA GLU A 121 -8.00 -20.54 -12.53
C GLU A 121 -6.69 -20.75 -13.30
N THR A 122 -6.35 -19.86 -14.25
CA THR A 122 -5.16 -19.97 -15.10
C THR A 122 -4.35 -18.67 -15.11
N PRO A 123 -3.53 -18.42 -14.08
CA PRO A 123 -2.62 -17.28 -14.08
C PRO A 123 -1.47 -17.50 -15.07
N ASP A 124 -1.23 -16.54 -15.97
CA ASP A 124 -0.06 -16.53 -16.86
C ASP A 124 1.10 -15.85 -16.13
N ILE A 125 1.97 -16.67 -15.51
CA ILE A 125 3.04 -16.19 -14.64
C ILE A 125 4.38 -16.29 -15.36
N GLU A 126 5.07 -15.16 -15.47
CA GLU A 126 6.47 -15.07 -15.86
C GLU A 126 7.32 -14.69 -14.65
N GLN A 127 8.47 -15.33 -14.50
CA GLN A 127 9.45 -14.95 -13.47
C GLN A 127 10.42 -13.92 -14.04
N ILE A 128 10.44 -12.74 -13.46
CA ILE A 128 11.39 -11.68 -13.79
C ILE A 128 12.31 -11.39 -12.59
N SER A 129 13.46 -10.78 -12.85
CA SER A 129 14.35 -10.30 -11.80
C SER A 129 14.04 -8.84 -11.48
N VAL A 130 13.91 -8.50 -10.19
CA VAL A 130 13.70 -7.13 -9.72
C VAL A 130 14.74 -6.76 -8.65
N GLU A 131 15.10 -5.49 -8.60
CA GLU A 131 15.91 -4.96 -7.49
C GLU A 131 15.05 -4.74 -6.25
N LEU A 132 15.59 -5.17 -5.10
CA LEU A 132 15.03 -4.89 -3.78
C LEU A 132 15.74 -3.68 -3.16
N LYS A 133 14.97 -2.77 -2.59
CA LYS A 133 15.46 -1.63 -1.82
C LYS A 133 14.64 -1.45 -0.53
N THR A 134 15.18 -0.67 0.40
CA THR A 134 14.46 -0.26 1.61
C THR A 134 13.95 1.18 1.47
N LEU A 135 12.82 1.50 2.10
CA LEU A 135 12.33 2.89 2.15
C LEU A 135 13.36 3.82 2.78
N ASP A 136 13.96 3.40 3.90
CA ASP A 136 14.97 4.18 4.60
C ASP A 136 16.23 4.47 3.75
N GLY A 137 16.53 3.60 2.78
CA GLY A 137 17.67 3.77 1.87
C GLY A 137 17.39 4.68 0.66
N LEU A 138 16.12 4.93 0.35
CA LEU A 138 15.74 5.68 -0.86
C LEU A 138 15.14 7.05 -0.57
N ILE A 139 14.40 7.18 0.52
CA ILE A 139 13.76 8.46 0.86
C ILE A 139 14.77 9.34 1.60
N PRO A 140 15.03 10.57 1.13
CA PRO A 140 15.93 11.49 1.82
C PRO A 140 15.49 11.69 3.28
N PRO A 141 16.41 11.59 4.25
CA PRO A 141 16.09 11.58 5.68
C PRO A 141 15.54 12.90 6.22
N ASP A 142 15.65 13.99 5.48
CA ASP A 142 15.12 15.32 5.77
C ASP A 142 13.73 15.58 5.16
N VAL A 143 13.27 14.73 4.26
CA VAL A 143 11.92 14.82 3.69
C VAL A 143 10.92 14.19 4.64
N LYS A 144 10.12 15.04 5.31
CA LYS A 144 9.02 14.58 6.15
C LYS A 144 7.97 13.88 5.29
N ILE A 145 7.64 12.63 5.60
CA ILE A 145 6.55 11.90 4.95
C ILE A 145 5.30 11.97 5.83
N ASP A 146 4.17 12.32 5.22
CA ASP A 146 2.88 12.49 5.90
C ASP A 146 1.91 11.34 5.61
N PHE A 147 2.00 10.72 4.43
CA PHE A 147 1.08 9.65 4.02
C PHE A 147 1.79 8.57 3.20
N ILE A 148 1.50 7.30 3.48
CA ILE A 148 2.03 6.15 2.74
C ILE A 148 0.88 5.20 2.41
N LYS A 149 0.79 4.74 1.14
CA LYS A 149 -0.01 3.58 0.74
C LYS A 149 0.94 2.43 0.40
N ILE A 150 0.67 1.26 0.94
CA ILE A 150 1.45 0.04 0.66
C ILE A 150 0.49 -1.04 0.18
N ASP A 151 0.73 -1.55 -1.04
CA ASP A 151 -0.03 -2.61 -1.68
C ASP A 151 0.91 -3.39 -2.60
N VAL A 152 1.55 -4.39 -2.05
CA VAL A 152 2.63 -5.14 -2.71
C VAL A 152 2.38 -6.65 -2.65
N GLU A 153 1.09 -7.02 -2.54
CA GLU A 153 0.62 -8.38 -2.72
C GLU A 153 1.22 -9.37 -1.70
N GLY A 154 1.28 -8.92 -0.43
CA GLY A 154 1.68 -9.71 0.74
C GLY A 154 3.01 -9.31 1.36
N GLY A 155 3.86 -8.55 0.67
CA GLY A 155 5.16 -8.09 1.15
C GLY A 155 5.16 -6.86 2.07
N GLU A 156 3.99 -6.38 2.49
CA GLU A 156 3.80 -5.10 3.21
C GLU A 156 4.62 -5.02 4.50
N PHE A 157 4.72 -6.12 5.25
CA PHE A 157 5.52 -6.14 6.48
C PHE A 157 7.02 -5.96 6.19
N GLY A 158 7.53 -6.49 5.08
CA GLY A 158 8.90 -6.23 4.62
C GLY A 158 9.11 -4.74 4.33
N VAL A 159 8.17 -4.10 3.60
CA VAL A 159 8.21 -2.66 3.30
C VAL A 159 8.21 -1.83 4.59
N LEU A 160 7.33 -2.15 5.53
CA LEU A 160 7.25 -1.46 6.83
C LEU A 160 8.54 -1.57 7.62
N LYS A 161 9.15 -2.76 7.70
CA LYS A 161 10.46 -2.98 8.35
C LYS A 161 11.57 -2.20 7.67
N GLY A 162 11.58 -2.18 6.32
CA GLY A 162 12.54 -1.40 5.52
C GLY A 162 12.40 0.10 5.62
N GLY A 163 11.28 0.60 6.17
CA GLY A 163 11.02 2.01 6.46
C GLY A 163 11.01 2.36 7.95
N LYS A 164 11.60 1.52 8.80
CA LYS A 164 11.52 1.65 10.27
C LYS A 164 11.96 3.02 10.79
N GLN A 165 13.04 3.59 10.27
CA GLN A 165 13.57 4.88 10.71
C GLN A 165 12.65 6.03 10.28
N LEU A 166 12.20 6.02 9.03
CA LEU A 166 11.24 6.97 8.49
C LEU A 166 9.93 6.94 9.29
N LEU A 167 9.37 5.74 9.52
CA LEU A 167 8.14 5.55 10.27
C LEU A 167 8.26 6.07 11.71
N LYS A 168 9.37 5.76 12.40
CA LYS A 168 9.63 6.26 13.76
C LYS A 168 9.74 7.78 13.83
N LYS A 169 10.45 8.36 12.86
CA LYS A 169 10.73 9.79 12.82
C LYS A 169 9.51 10.63 12.52
N TYR A 170 8.74 10.24 11.52
CA TYR A 170 7.67 11.07 10.96
C TYR A 170 6.27 10.63 11.33
N LYS A 171 6.10 9.35 11.72
CA LYS A 171 4.81 8.76 12.10
C LYS A 171 3.70 9.10 11.10
N PRO A 172 3.91 8.82 9.80
CA PRO A 172 2.93 9.11 8.77
C PRO A 172 1.65 8.31 8.98
N VAL A 173 0.57 8.73 8.35
CA VAL A 173 -0.58 7.86 8.13
C VAL A 173 -0.20 6.80 7.10
N VAL A 174 -0.39 5.52 7.43
CA VAL A 174 -0.04 4.39 6.56
C VAL A 174 -1.29 3.56 6.30
N ILE A 175 -1.67 3.38 5.03
CA ILE A 175 -2.67 2.39 4.61
C ILE A 175 -1.92 1.19 4.03
N PHE A 176 -2.26 -0.01 4.49
CA PHE A 176 -1.60 -1.25 4.07
C PHE A 176 -2.56 -2.43 4.02
N GLU A 177 -2.27 -3.40 3.14
CA GLU A 177 -2.95 -4.68 3.11
C GLU A 177 -2.28 -5.65 4.09
N SER A 178 -3.08 -6.49 4.78
CA SER A 178 -2.56 -7.60 5.58
C SER A 178 -3.67 -8.64 5.79
N GLY A 179 -3.47 -9.85 5.26
CA GLY A 179 -4.48 -10.89 5.35
C GLY A 179 -4.02 -12.23 4.78
N LEU A 180 -4.87 -13.24 4.95
CA LEU A 180 -4.67 -14.57 4.39
C LEU A 180 -4.81 -14.54 2.85
N GLY A 181 -3.99 -15.34 2.19
CA GLY A 181 -3.95 -15.45 0.73
C GLY A 181 -2.88 -14.57 0.07
N ALA A 182 -2.25 -13.67 0.84
CA ALA A 182 -1.13 -12.85 0.40
C ALA A 182 -0.03 -12.81 1.49
N SER A 183 -0.26 -12.16 2.62
CA SER A 183 0.75 -11.93 3.67
C SER A 183 1.25 -13.23 4.34
N ASP A 184 0.43 -14.26 4.41
CA ASP A 184 0.80 -15.59 4.94
C ASP A 184 1.86 -16.28 4.07
N TYR A 185 1.88 -16.06 2.76
CA TYR A 185 2.94 -16.59 1.86
C TYR A 185 4.31 -15.96 2.09
N TYR A 186 4.35 -14.79 2.73
CA TYR A 186 5.59 -14.13 3.17
C TYR A 186 5.95 -14.48 4.63
N GLY A 187 5.19 -15.38 5.25
CA GLY A 187 5.39 -15.77 6.65
C GLY A 187 5.02 -14.68 7.66
N THR A 188 4.26 -13.68 7.26
CA THR A 188 3.82 -12.58 8.12
C THR A 188 2.93 -13.13 9.24
N LYS A 189 3.33 -12.90 10.49
CA LYS A 189 2.52 -13.18 11.67
C LYS A 189 1.81 -11.90 12.11
N PRO A 190 0.48 -11.88 12.19
CA PRO A 190 -0.26 -10.65 12.50
C PRO A 190 0.13 -10.05 13.85
N GLY A 191 0.45 -10.84 14.86
CA GLY A 191 0.91 -10.35 16.16
C GLY A 191 2.26 -9.63 16.07
N GLU A 192 3.22 -10.13 15.27
CA GLU A 192 4.51 -9.47 15.06
C GLU A 192 4.35 -8.14 14.32
N LEU A 193 3.52 -8.10 13.28
CA LEU A 193 3.18 -6.87 12.55
C LEU A 193 2.51 -5.84 13.47
N PHE A 194 1.54 -6.26 14.28
CA PHE A 194 0.88 -5.39 15.25
C PHE A 194 1.87 -4.80 16.25
N GLN A 195 2.72 -5.64 16.87
CA GLN A 195 3.73 -5.21 17.84
C GLN A 195 4.76 -4.25 17.20
N PHE A 196 5.18 -4.53 15.98
CA PHE A 196 6.07 -3.64 15.25
C PHE A 196 5.46 -2.25 15.10
N LEU A 197 4.24 -2.14 14.57
CA LEU A 197 3.60 -0.83 14.36
C LEU A 197 3.24 -0.14 15.67
N SER A 198 2.73 -0.88 16.68
CA SER A 198 2.23 -0.28 17.92
C SER A 198 3.33 0.00 18.93
N ALA A 199 4.17 -1.00 19.24
CA ALA A 199 5.18 -0.88 20.30
C ALA A 199 6.50 -0.28 19.79
N GLU A 200 6.98 -0.71 18.60
CA GLU A 200 8.26 -0.22 18.10
C GLU A 200 8.18 1.12 17.39
N ILE A 201 7.14 1.33 16.56
CA ILE A 201 6.95 2.59 15.83
C ILE A 201 6.12 3.59 16.64
N GLY A 202 5.16 3.12 17.44
CA GLY A 202 4.26 3.96 18.24
C GLY A 202 3.10 4.52 17.45
N LEU A 203 2.54 3.71 16.52
CA LEU A 203 1.32 3.99 15.77
C LEU A 203 0.15 3.18 16.32
N GLN A 204 -1.05 3.71 16.21
CA GLN A 204 -2.30 2.98 16.45
C GLN A 204 -2.76 2.33 15.15
N ILE A 205 -3.44 1.18 15.23
CA ILE A 205 -3.96 0.45 14.07
C ILE A 205 -5.49 0.42 14.12
N SER A 206 -6.15 0.63 12.99
CA SER A 206 -7.60 0.54 12.87
C SER A 206 -8.00 -0.07 11.52
N THR A 207 -9.26 -0.51 11.40
CA THR A 207 -9.84 -0.73 10.07
C THR A 207 -10.12 0.61 9.40
N LEU A 208 -10.13 0.68 8.07
CA LEU A 208 -10.43 1.92 7.34
C LEU A 208 -11.79 2.49 7.73
N LYS A 209 -12.80 1.61 7.87
CA LYS A 209 -14.17 1.98 8.27
C LYS A 209 -14.23 2.54 9.69
N SER A 210 -13.51 1.94 10.64
CA SER A 210 -13.47 2.41 12.04
C SER A 210 -12.77 3.75 12.16
N PHE A 211 -11.68 3.96 11.41
CA PHE A 211 -10.96 5.24 11.36
C PHE A 211 -11.87 6.39 10.89
N ILE A 212 -12.58 6.22 9.75
CA ILE A 212 -13.49 7.25 9.22
C ILE A 212 -14.64 7.56 10.20
N LYS A 213 -15.08 6.55 10.95
CA LYS A 213 -16.14 6.71 11.96
C LYS A 213 -15.63 7.18 13.33
N ASN A 214 -14.36 7.57 13.44
CA ASN A 214 -13.70 7.96 14.69
C ASN A 214 -13.91 6.95 15.83
N LYS A 215 -13.92 5.65 15.51
CA LYS A 215 -13.88 4.58 16.49
C LYS A 215 -12.43 4.38 16.97
N GLY A 216 -12.27 3.91 18.19
CA GLY A 216 -10.95 3.63 18.77
C GLY A 216 -10.12 2.66 17.94
N PRO A 217 -8.79 2.60 18.20
CA PRO A 217 -7.90 1.66 17.55
C PRO A 217 -8.24 0.21 17.94
N LEU A 218 -7.81 -0.73 17.11
CA LEU A 218 -7.89 -2.15 17.39
C LEU A 218 -6.90 -2.53 18.51
N THR A 219 -7.30 -3.49 19.32
CA THR A 219 -6.38 -4.30 20.14
C THR A 219 -5.64 -5.31 19.26
N GLN A 220 -4.53 -5.87 19.76
CA GLN A 220 -3.82 -6.94 19.04
C GLN A 220 -4.74 -8.12 18.74
N THR A 221 -5.55 -8.56 19.70
CA THR A 221 -6.49 -9.69 19.54
C THR A 221 -7.51 -9.43 18.43
N GLU A 222 -8.04 -8.20 18.33
CA GLU A 222 -8.98 -7.84 17.27
C GLU A 222 -8.30 -7.81 15.90
N PHE A 223 -7.08 -7.27 15.81
CA PHE A 223 -6.31 -7.26 14.57
C PHE A 223 -6.00 -8.69 14.08
N GLU A 224 -5.51 -9.55 14.98
CA GLU A 224 -5.25 -10.97 14.70
C GLU A 224 -6.53 -11.71 14.29
N ALA A 225 -7.67 -11.42 14.93
CA ALA A 225 -8.96 -12.00 14.56
C ALA A 225 -9.39 -11.60 13.15
N HIS A 226 -9.20 -10.33 12.75
CA HIS A 226 -9.48 -9.89 11.38
C HIS A 226 -8.61 -10.63 10.37
N PHE A 227 -7.30 -10.74 10.62
CA PHE A 227 -6.35 -11.46 9.77
C PHE A 227 -6.74 -12.94 9.63
N ASN A 228 -6.89 -13.66 10.76
CA ASN A 228 -7.11 -15.10 10.79
C ASN A 228 -8.48 -15.52 10.22
N ASN A 229 -9.50 -14.68 10.37
CA ASN A 229 -10.85 -14.94 9.87
C ASN A 229 -11.13 -14.29 8.51
N ASN A 230 -10.15 -13.59 7.93
CA ASN A 230 -10.26 -12.86 6.66
C ASN A 230 -11.48 -11.92 6.61
N THR A 231 -11.79 -11.26 7.75
CA THR A 231 -12.94 -10.37 7.87
C THR A 231 -12.62 -8.95 7.41
N GLU A 232 -11.40 -8.47 7.65
CA GLU A 232 -10.82 -7.25 7.06
C GLU A 232 -9.38 -7.55 6.67
N TYR A 233 -8.90 -6.91 5.58
CA TYR A 233 -7.52 -7.08 5.09
C TYR A 233 -6.88 -5.75 4.64
N TYR A 234 -7.58 -4.62 4.72
CA TYR A 234 -7.00 -3.29 4.63
C TYR A 234 -7.09 -2.59 5.97
N PHE A 235 -5.95 -2.08 6.41
CA PHE A 235 -5.80 -1.40 7.70
C PHE A 235 -5.15 -0.04 7.52
N ILE A 236 -5.31 0.79 8.54
CA ILE A 236 -4.64 2.09 8.67
C ILE A 236 -3.85 2.12 9.96
N ALA A 237 -2.59 2.58 9.87
CA ALA A 237 -1.78 2.92 11.03
C ALA A 237 -1.55 4.44 11.07
N TYR A 238 -1.66 5.04 12.27
CA TYR A 238 -1.62 6.49 12.45
C TYR A 238 -1.11 6.88 13.83
N ALA A 239 -0.58 8.09 13.96
CA ALA A 239 -0.11 8.61 15.25
C ALA A 239 -1.28 8.78 16.22
N ARG A 240 -1.00 8.61 17.51
CA ARG A 240 -1.96 8.96 18.56
C ARG A 240 -2.14 10.49 18.56
N SER A 241 -3.37 10.95 18.40
CA SER A 241 -3.74 12.36 18.56
C SER A 241 -3.64 12.81 20.00
#